data_5efaacc75350fc1d5fe5fafef40f8817
#
_entry.id   5efaacc75350fc1d5fe5fafef40f8817
#
_cell.length_a   1.000
_cell.length_b   1.000
_cell.length_c   1.000
_cell.angle_alpha   90.00
_cell.angle_beta   90.00
_cell.angle_gamma   90.00
#
_symmetry.space_group_name_H-M   'P 1'
#
loop_
_entity.id
_entity.type
_entity.pdbx_description
1 polymer ?
#
loop_
_entity_poly.entity_id
_entity_poly.type
_entity_poly.pdbx_seq_one_letter_code
_entity_poly.pdbx_strand_id
1 'polypeptide(L)'
;ASNYVEYISKNNPPYLSKKRDASINLNGKVSDCNGEIIWCRHIASYWSEFFCSNSGKIDYETFSSPQLLSKAIVIQENKGTNNIKGDVYFVENESWGSVIYNLFLQLEKENKSHTSLEVHSPGHAMALGIKIKNDKENKFVINFYDPNQTATHKRVFFCTNNICDIINLTAYDFLSEQCLKCYGLKEDTLSLFVDKTKSNDNNNVFIKKLPDNILQGVVINFAMGAGLREIIKKVYNDTRFTDLTKSQMKILCESKNVNNVPGLLLALQNGHDNVIDEYGTLIKKSNLNKEELIHILSARTLDGTIPGLYQALQNGHAQAIKSYGNLVLDTIDKNIDLEYLLSAFKYEAHSSNKYTPGLFSAFQNGHADAIKAYCGVLGNSNLKRGEIIRMLEARNYDGAPGLLLAYQNGDINTIQSFFDSLIMLDISKDFIEELLTAKHYDFTGLSLAISHRHDHVVKLYGKLFKKLDTSPYKMSIILALAIDCERNNANIIIDSEYKSNKAVKEYVEILKEFNICPEKVAEYLSEFSGKHFLDVYN
;
A
#
# COMPACT_ATOMS: atom_id res chain seq x y z
N ALA A 1 10.36 30.38 -27.64
CA ALA A 1 9.90 28.99 -27.39
C ALA A 1 9.15 28.42 -28.59
N SER A 2 8.25 29.16 -29.23
CA SER A 2 7.45 28.66 -30.35
C SER A 2 8.29 28.25 -31.58
N ASN A 3 9.33 29.00 -31.91
CA ASN A 3 10.18 28.72 -33.08
C ASN A 3 11.01 27.44 -32.93
N TYR A 4 11.35 27.06 -31.70
CA TYR A 4 12.17 25.87 -31.44
C TYR A 4 11.35 24.58 -31.52
N VAL A 5 10.14 24.59 -31.00
CA VAL A 5 9.18 23.48 -31.12
C VAL A 5 8.88 23.20 -32.60
N GLU A 6 8.65 24.24 -33.39
CA GLU A 6 8.40 24.10 -34.82
C GLU A 6 9.61 23.53 -35.57
N TYR A 7 10.81 23.99 -35.22
CA TYR A 7 12.06 23.48 -35.77
C TYR A 7 12.25 21.98 -35.48
N ILE A 8 12.05 21.54 -34.23
CA ILE A 8 12.17 20.13 -33.84
C ILE A 8 11.15 19.30 -34.59
N SER A 9 9.89 19.71 -34.63
CA SER A 9 8.81 18.96 -35.28
C SER A 9 9.03 18.82 -36.80
N LYS A 10 9.59 19.86 -37.44
CA LYS A 10 9.85 19.87 -38.88
C LYS A 10 11.06 19.01 -39.26
N ASN A 11 12.13 19.04 -38.48
CA ASN A 11 13.37 18.35 -38.80
C ASN A 11 13.49 16.95 -38.19
N ASN A 12 12.72 16.66 -37.17
CA ASN A 12 12.72 15.38 -36.47
C ASN A 12 11.29 14.85 -36.31
N PRO A 13 10.63 14.41 -37.38
CA PRO A 13 9.28 13.87 -37.27
C PRO A 13 9.25 12.61 -36.39
N PRO A 14 8.13 12.35 -35.71
CA PRO A 14 7.98 11.16 -34.90
C PRO A 14 8.20 9.90 -35.73
N TYR A 15 8.96 8.95 -35.20
CA TYR A 15 9.11 7.63 -35.81
C TYR A 15 7.97 6.72 -35.36
N LEU A 16 7.30 6.08 -36.33
CA LEU A 16 6.21 5.17 -36.06
C LEU A 16 6.71 3.72 -36.04
N SER A 17 6.23 2.93 -35.10
CA SER A 17 6.40 1.48 -35.14
C SER A 17 5.72 0.91 -36.39
N LYS A 18 6.37 -0.06 -37.05
CA LYS A 18 5.93 -0.59 -38.34
C LYS A 18 4.46 -1.01 -38.33
N LYS A 19 3.72 -0.62 -39.38
CA LYS A 19 2.33 -1.04 -39.66
C LYS A 19 1.27 -0.58 -38.65
N ARG A 20 1.45 0.52 -37.94
CA ARG A 20 0.47 1.00 -36.94
C ARG A 20 0.12 2.46 -37.09
N ASP A 21 -1.10 2.77 -36.69
CA ASP A 21 -1.59 4.14 -36.61
C ASP A 21 -0.89 4.88 -35.45
N ALA A 22 -0.49 6.12 -35.67
CA ALA A 22 0.12 6.99 -34.68
C ALA A 22 -0.77 7.24 -33.45
N SER A 23 -2.07 7.07 -33.58
CA SER A 23 -3.06 7.29 -32.51
C SER A 23 -3.29 6.08 -31.60
N ILE A 24 -2.62 4.96 -31.82
CA ILE A 24 -2.82 3.78 -30.99
C ILE A 24 -2.37 4.02 -29.56
N ASN A 25 -3.31 3.84 -28.63
CA ASN A 25 -3.09 3.87 -27.21
C ASN A 25 -3.44 2.51 -26.58
N LEU A 26 -2.43 1.75 -26.15
CA LEU A 26 -2.60 0.46 -25.50
C LEU A 26 -2.47 0.53 -23.97
N ASN A 27 -2.23 1.72 -23.41
CA ASN A 27 -2.14 1.93 -21.97
C ASN A 27 -3.46 1.56 -21.27
N GLY A 28 -3.40 0.58 -20.36
CA GLY A 28 -4.57 0.10 -19.63
C GLY A 28 -5.57 -0.74 -20.47
N LYS A 29 -5.16 -1.17 -21.67
CA LYS A 29 -6.04 -1.90 -22.61
C LYS A 29 -5.55 -3.30 -22.96
N VAL A 30 -4.40 -3.70 -22.45
CA VAL A 30 -3.77 -4.99 -22.70
C VAL A 30 -3.46 -5.64 -21.37
N SER A 31 -3.67 -6.95 -21.27
CA SER A 31 -3.26 -7.73 -20.09
C SER A 31 -2.03 -8.56 -20.39
N ASP A 32 -1.23 -8.84 -19.36
CA ASP A 32 -0.10 -9.76 -19.45
C ASP A 32 -0.56 -11.23 -19.45
N CYS A 33 0.38 -12.17 -19.48
CA CYS A 33 0.08 -13.61 -19.47
C CYS A 33 -0.64 -14.11 -18.20
N ASN A 34 -0.63 -13.34 -17.13
CA ASN A 34 -1.31 -13.62 -15.86
C ASN A 34 -2.67 -12.92 -15.74
N GLY A 35 -3.10 -12.18 -16.77
CA GLY A 35 -4.34 -11.43 -16.76
C GLY A 35 -4.28 -10.06 -16.08
N GLU A 36 -3.08 -9.61 -15.68
CA GLU A 36 -2.87 -8.31 -15.06
C GLU A 36 -2.81 -7.19 -16.11
N ILE A 37 -3.48 -6.07 -15.85
CA ILE A 37 -3.55 -4.95 -16.80
C ILE A 37 -2.21 -4.22 -16.89
N ILE A 38 -1.73 -4.03 -18.12
CA ILE A 38 -0.49 -3.31 -18.41
C ILE A 38 -0.79 -1.80 -18.47
N TRP A 39 -0.22 -1.05 -17.54
CA TRP A 39 -0.35 0.41 -17.45
C TRP A 39 0.87 1.14 -17.99
N CYS A 40 0.76 2.45 -18.18
CA CYS A 40 1.85 3.31 -18.65
C CYS A 40 3.17 3.09 -17.93
N ARG A 41 3.15 2.90 -16.60
CA ARG A 41 4.36 2.64 -15.81
C ARG A 41 5.09 1.36 -16.23
N HIS A 42 4.35 0.30 -16.55
CA HIS A 42 4.92 -0.98 -17.00
C HIS A 42 5.52 -0.85 -18.40
N ILE A 43 4.84 -0.11 -19.28
CA ILE A 43 5.29 0.13 -20.66
C ILE A 43 6.55 1.01 -20.65
N ALA A 44 6.54 2.09 -19.87
CA ALA A 44 7.69 2.99 -19.74
C ALA A 44 8.90 2.27 -19.13
N SER A 45 8.69 1.45 -18.11
CA SER A 45 9.75 0.64 -17.50
C SER A 45 10.36 -0.35 -18.49
N TYR A 46 9.53 -1.08 -19.22
CA TYR A 46 10.00 -1.99 -20.27
C TYR A 46 10.82 -1.26 -21.33
N TRP A 47 10.31 -0.13 -21.83
CA TRP A 47 11.01 0.68 -22.83
C TRP A 47 12.39 1.11 -22.34
N SER A 48 12.45 1.62 -21.11
CA SER A 48 13.68 2.11 -20.48
C SER A 48 14.70 0.99 -20.26
N GLU A 49 14.27 -0.16 -19.76
CA GLU A 49 15.14 -1.33 -19.54
C GLU A 49 15.68 -1.90 -20.86
N PHE A 50 14.83 -2.02 -21.87
CA PHE A 50 15.25 -2.49 -23.20
C PHE A 50 16.29 -1.56 -23.81
N PHE A 51 16.07 -0.25 -23.75
CA PHE A 51 17.00 0.75 -24.26
C PHE A 51 18.38 0.63 -23.60
N CYS A 52 18.41 0.52 -22.29
CA CYS A 52 19.67 0.35 -21.54
C CYS A 52 20.37 -0.97 -21.86
N SER A 53 19.64 -2.07 -21.90
CA SER A 53 20.20 -3.41 -22.09
C SER A 53 20.62 -3.69 -23.54
N ASN A 54 20.13 -2.92 -24.49
CA ASN A 54 20.37 -3.12 -25.94
C ASN A 54 21.11 -1.95 -26.61
N SER A 55 22.04 -1.34 -25.90
CA SER A 55 22.94 -0.29 -26.42
C SER A 55 22.22 0.91 -27.05
N GLY A 56 21.10 1.33 -26.43
CA GLY A 56 20.29 2.45 -26.91
C GLY A 56 19.41 2.11 -28.10
N LYS A 57 19.12 0.85 -28.34
CA LYS A 57 18.15 0.41 -29.34
C LYS A 57 16.75 0.41 -28.76
N ILE A 58 15.74 0.55 -29.63
CA ILE A 58 14.34 0.54 -29.28
C ILE A 58 13.68 -0.68 -29.89
N ASP A 59 12.85 -1.39 -29.13
CA ASP A 59 12.06 -2.51 -29.59
C ASP A 59 10.75 -2.03 -30.24
N TYR A 60 10.88 -1.49 -31.45
CA TYR A 60 9.73 -0.92 -32.17
C TYR A 60 8.58 -1.91 -32.42
N GLU A 61 8.90 -3.20 -32.59
CA GLU A 61 7.89 -4.20 -32.93
C GLU A 61 6.95 -4.49 -31.77
N THR A 62 7.47 -4.58 -30.55
CA THR A 62 6.68 -4.84 -29.35
C THR A 62 5.56 -3.83 -29.16
N PHE A 63 5.82 -2.56 -29.47
CA PHE A 63 4.82 -1.50 -29.34
C PHE A 63 3.84 -1.42 -30.52
N SER A 64 3.97 -2.32 -31.50
CA SER A 64 3.12 -2.32 -32.69
C SER A 64 1.86 -3.18 -32.56
N SER A 65 1.78 -4.06 -31.55
CA SER A 65 0.61 -4.93 -31.37
C SER A 65 0.31 -5.27 -29.91
N PRO A 66 -0.98 -5.42 -29.56
CA PRO A 66 -1.38 -5.88 -28.24
C PRO A 66 -0.77 -7.22 -27.85
N GLN A 67 -0.67 -8.15 -28.81
CA GLN A 67 -0.15 -9.50 -28.59
C GLN A 67 1.35 -9.48 -28.25
N LEU A 68 2.14 -8.68 -28.96
CA LEU A 68 3.57 -8.54 -28.69
C LEU A 68 3.82 -7.84 -27.35
N LEU A 69 3.04 -6.82 -27.04
CA LEU A 69 3.13 -6.11 -25.76
C LEU A 69 2.78 -7.05 -24.58
N SER A 70 1.72 -7.82 -24.71
CA SER A 70 1.30 -8.82 -23.72
C SER A 70 2.36 -9.87 -23.43
N LYS A 71 3.12 -10.29 -24.44
CA LYS A 71 4.22 -11.26 -24.28
C LYS A 71 5.48 -10.66 -23.67
N ALA A 72 5.77 -9.41 -23.99
CA ALA A 72 7.01 -8.75 -23.58
C ALA A 72 6.99 -8.30 -22.12
N ILE A 73 5.83 -7.94 -21.61
CA ILE A 73 5.67 -7.38 -20.26
C ILE A 73 4.96 -8.37 -19.36
N VAL A 74 5.65 -8.82 -18.32
CA VAL A 74 5.08 -9.65 -17.24
C VAL A 74 5.14 -8.83 -15.95
N ILE A 75 3.98 -8.57 -15.38
CA ILE A 75 3.87 -7.75 -14.17
C ILE A 75 4.27 -8.60 -12.96
N GLN A 76 5.39 -8.24 -12.35
CA GLN A 76 5.86 -8.81 -11.10
C GLN A 76 5.64 -7.79 -9.98
N GLU A 77 4.40 -7.54 -9.63
CA GLU A 77 4.11 -6.70 -8.48
C GLU A 77 4.15 -7.54 -7.20
N ASN A 78 5.20 -7.34 -6.42
CA ASN A 78 5.08 -7.52 -4.98
C ASN A 78 4.04 -6.50 -4.52
N LYS A 79 2.86 -6.98 -4.17
CA LYS A 79 1.73 -6.17 -3.74
C LYS A 79 2.21 -5.17 -2.69
N GLY A 80 2.20 -3.91 -3.02
CA GLY A 80 2.35 -2.81 -2.07
C GLY A 80 3.56 -1.88 -2.19
N THR A 81 4.47 -2.04 -3.16
CA THR A 81 5.60 -1.11 -3.25
C THR A 81 5.81 -0.57 -4.66
N ASN A 82 5.28 0.63 -4.92
CA ASN A 82 5.80 1.48 -5.99
C ASN A 82 7.17 2.02 -5.55
N ASN A 83 8.18 1.16 -5.47
CA ASN A 83 9.51 1.57 -5.07
C ASN A 83 10.21 2.20 -6.26
N ILE A 84 10.29 3.53 -6.24
CA ILE A 84 11.22 4.26 -7.07
C ILE A 84 12.62 3.96 -6.56
N LYS A 85 13.50 3.49 -7.44
CA LYS A 85 14.89 3.10 -7.13
C LYS A 85 15.85 3.84 -8.05
N GLY A 86 17.03 4.15 -7.56
CA GLY A 86 18.10 4.77 -8.33
C GLY A 86 18.22 6.27 -8.14
N ASP A 87 18.79 6.94 -9.12
CA ASP A 87 19.00 8.38 -9.09
C ASP A 87 17.72 9.11 -9.50
N VAL A 88 17.30 10.09 -8.69
CA VAL A 88 16.05 10.83 -8.87
C VAL A 88 16.34 12.33 -9.03
N TYR A 89 15.72 12.91 -10.06
CA TYR A 89 15.78 14.33 -10.37
C TYR A 89 14.37 14.90 -10.33
N PHE A 90 14.14 15.93 -9.51
CA PHE A 90 12.95 16.76 -9.60
C PHE A 90 13.15 17.81 -10.68
N VAL A 91 12.31 17.82 -11.69
CA VAL A 91 12.52 18.63 -12.89
C VAL A 91 11.30 19.48 -13.17
N GLU A 92 11.51 20.79 -13.20
CA GLU A 92 10.51 21.75 -13.66
C GLU A 92 10.33 21.64 -15.17
N ASN A 93 9.15 22.00 -15.71
CA ASN A 93 8.87 21.91 -17.14
C ASN A 93 9.91 22.61 -18.02
N GLU A 94 10.44 23.74 -17.57
CA GLU A 94 11.44 24.54 -18.29
C GLU A 94 12.87 24.06 -18.12
N SER A 95 13.11 23.12 -17.22
CA SER A 95 14.45 22.62 -16.88
C SER A 95 14.77 21.24 -17.47
N TRP A 96 13.90 20.67 -18.30
CA TRP A 96 14.14 19.35 -18.91
C TRP A 96 15.46 19.32 -19.68
N GLY A 97 15.70 20.31 -20.51
CA GLY A 97 16.92 20.42 -21.30
C GLY A 97 18.19 20.52 -20.46
N SER A 98 18.16 21.29 -19.37
CA SER A 98 19.27 21.41 -18.43
C SER A 98 19.65 20.07 -17.81
N VAL A 99 18.68 19.28 -17.40
CA VAL A 99 18.91 17.94 -16.82
C VAL A 99 19.44 16.99 -17.88
N ILE A 100 18.85 16.98 -19.07
CA ILE A 100 19.30 16.13 -20.19
C ILE A 100 20.74 16.48 -20.60
N TYR A 101 21.06 17.75 -20.68
CA TYR A 101 22.42 18.21 -20.98
C TYR A 101 23.43 17.70 -19.95
N ASN A 102 23.14 17.83 -18.66
CA ASN A 102 24.00 17.33 -17.59
C ASN A 102 24.16 15.80 -17.62
N LEU A 103 23.11 15.08 -18.02
CA LEU A 103 23.20 13.62 -18.20
C LEU A 103 24.13 13.23 -19.36
N PHE A 104 24.12 13.98 -20.46
CA PHE A 104 25.11 13.78 -21.53
C PHE A 104 26.54 14.04 -21.06
N LEU A 105 26.77 15.11 -20.30
CA LEU A 105 28.09 15.39 -19.71
C LEU A 105 28.52 14.27 -18.78
N GLN A 106 27.61 13.70 -18.02
CA GLN A 106 27.89 12.57 -17.14
C GLN A 106 28.24 11.30 -17.94
N LEU A 107 27.53 11.02 -19.03
CA LEU A 107 27.87 9.90 -19.93
C LEU A 107 29.27 10.04 -20.48
N GLU A 108 29.68 11.23 -20.95
CA GLU A 108 31.02 11.49 -21.43
C GLU A 108 32.07 11.28 -20.34
N LYS A 109 31.84 11.81 -19.15
CA LYS A 109 32.73 11.64 -17.99
C LYS A 109 32.89 10.19 -17.57
N GLU A 110 31.83 9.40 -17.62
CA GLU A 110 31.84 7.98 -17.26
C GLU A 110 32.25 7.07 -18.43
N ASN A 111 32.53 7.63 -19.58
CA ASN A 111 32.85 6.92 -20.82
C ASN A 111 31.75 5.89 -21.19
N LYS A 112 30.50 6.29 -21.02
CA LYS A 112 29.32 5.51 -21.39
C LYS A 112 28.65 6.10 -22.62
N SER A 113 28.04 5.23 -23.45
CA SER A 113 27.41 5.66 -24.71
C SER A 113 25.93 5.99 -24.57
N HIS A 114 25.24 5.50 -23.56
CA HIS A 114 23.79 5.63 -23.44
C HIS A 114 23.31 5.41 -22.01
N THR A 115 22.13 5.95 -21.72
CA THR A 115 21.33 5.65 -20.54
C THR A 115 19.86 5.94 -20.83
N SER A 116 18.98 5.44 -20.00
CA SER A 116 17.56 5.78 -20.05
C SER A 116 17.04 6.16 -18.68
N LEU A 117 15.93 6.88 -18.69
CA LEU A 117 15.23 7.32 -17.50
C LEU A 117 13.74 7.06 -17.66
N GLU A 118 13.08 6.74 -16.57
CA GLU A 118 11.64 6.90 -16.50
C GLU A 118 11.32 8.35 -16.21
N VAL A 119 10.29 8.88 -16.84
CA VAL A 119 9.78 10.23 -16.63
C VAL A 119 8.40 10.13 -16.03
N HIS A 120 8.27 10.45 -14.76
CA HIS A 120 7.01 10.42 -14.05
C HIS A 120 6.42 11.82 -13.92
N SER A 121 5.26 12.00 -14.48
CA SER A 121 4.38 13.12 -14.13
C SER A 121 3.40 12.67 -13.04
N PRO A 122 2.66 13.60 -12.42
CA PRO A 122 1.69 13.22 -11.40
C PRO A 122 0.63 12.19 -11.84
N GLY A 123 0.25 12.19 -13.11
CA GLY A 123 -0.79 11.30 -13.64
C GLY A 123 -0.33 10.31 -14.70
N HIS A 124 0.96 10.26 -15.03
CA HIS A 124 1.43 9.46 -16.16
C HIS A 124 2.91 9.08 -16.04
N ALA A 125 3.28 7.95 -16.62
CA ALA A 125 4.67 7.52 -16.73
C ALA A 125 5.09 7.44 -18.20
N MET A 126 6.28 7.96 -18.50
CA MET A 126 6.90 8.05 -19.81
C MET A 126 8.35 7.59 -19.73
N ALA A 127 9.06 7.54 -20.83
CA ALA A 127 10.46 7.17 -20.86
C ALA A 127 11.30 8.10 -21.73
N LEU A 128 12.55 8.26 -21.34
CA LEU A 128 13.54 9.07 -22.04
C LEU A 128 14.82 8.24 -22.22
N GLY A 129 15.34 8.17 -23.42
CA GLY A 129 16.62 7.56 -23.70
C GLY A 129 17.57 8.58 -24.30
N ILE A 130 18.81 8.58 -23.83
CA ILE A 130 19.88 9.39 -24.40
C ILE A 130 21.04 8.53 -24.83
N LYS A 131 21.62 8.84 -25.96
CA LYS A 131 22.79 8.13 -26.49
C LYS A 131 23.71 9.04 -27.28
N ILE A 132 25.01 8.74 -27.22
CA ILE A 132 26.05 9.38 -27.99
C ILE A 132 26.44 8.42 -29.10
N LYS A 133 26.21 8.82 -30.37
CA LYS A 133 26.68 8.06 -31.53
C LYS A 133 27.99 8.63 -32.02
N ASN A 134 29.00 7.77 -32.07
CA ASN A 134 30.34 8.11 -32.59
C ASN A 134 30.40 7.76 -34.08
N ASP A 135 29.78 8.61 -34.92
CA ASP A 135 29.95 8.60 -36.37
C ASP A 135 31.09 9.53 -36.77
N LYS A 136 31.10 10.03 -37.98
CA LYS A 136 32.06 11.05 -38.43
C LYS A 136 32.08 12.29 -37.54
N GLU A 137 30.95 12.62 -36.96
CA GLU A 137 30.76 13.61 -35.90
C GLU A 137 29.92 12.99 -34.77
N ASN A 138 30.24 13.36 -33.52
CA ASN A 138 29.44 12.90 -32.39
C ASN A 138 28.03 13.44 -32.48
N LYS A 139 27.04 12.55 -32.43
CA LYS A 139 25.62 12.89 -32.38
C LYS A 139 25.06 12.55 -31.00
N PHE A 140 24.43 13.53 -30.40
CA PHE A 140 23.76 13.43 -29.11
C PHE A 140 22.26 13.23 -29.35
N VAL A 141 21.79 12.00 -29.19
CA VAL A 141 20.44 11.59 -29.56
C VAL A 141 19.57 11.50 -28.33
N ILE A 142 18.40 12.13 -28.38
CA ILE A 142 17.37 12.06 -27.38
C ILE A 142 16.18 11.32 -27.97
N ASN A 143 15.75 10.23 -27.32
CA ASN A 143 14.53 9.51 -27.65
C ASN A 143 13.54 9.71 -26.52
N PHE A 144 12.33 10.11 -26.86
CA PHE A 144 11.25 10.30 -25.91
C PHE A 144 10.05 9.42 -26.28
N TYR A 145 9.50 8.78 -25.26
CA TYR A 145 8.42 7.82 -25.44
C TYR A 145 7.26 8.05 -24.47
N ASP A 146 6.07 8.18 -25.03
CA ASP A 146 4.81 8.32 -24.30
C ASP A 146 3.94 7.09 -24.53
N PRO A 147 3.69 6.26 -23.49
CA PRO A 147 2.85 5.06 -23.62
C PRO A 147 1.43 5.31 -24.11
N ASN A 148 0.89 6.52 -23.95
CA ASN A 148 -0.43 6.88 -24.50
C ASN A 148 -0.43 7.00 -26.04
N GLN A 149 0.75 7.08 -26.61
CA GLN A 149 0.97 7.02 -28.06
C GLN A 149 1.85 5.80 -28.35
N THR A 150 1.33 4.62 -28.08
CA THR A 150 2.11 3.38 -27.94
C THR A 150 2.99 3.07 -29.15
N ALA A 151 2.52 3.37 -30.36
CA ALA A 151 3.29 3.10 -31.58
C ALA A 151 4.22 4.26 -32.01
N THR A 152 4.18 5.40 -31.32
CA THR A 152 4.90 6.61 -31.73
C THR A 152 6.14 6.82 -30.88
N HIS A 153 7.28 7.03 -31.55
CA HIS A 153 8.56 7.29 -30.91
C HIS A 153 9.12 8.63 -31.42
N LYS A 154 9.46 9.52 -30.51
CA LYS A 154 10.06 10.82 -30.82
C LYS A 154 11.59 10.72 -30.73
N ARG A 155 12.27 11.34 -31.66
CA ARG A 155 13.72 11.39 -31.70
C ARG A 155 14.20 12.78 -32.14
N VAL A 156 15.15 13.32 -31.42
CA VAL A 156 15.85 14.53 -31.78
C VAL A 156 17.35 14.34 -31.58
N PHE A 157 18.19 14.95 -32.38
CA PHE A 157 19.63 14.86 -32.19
C PHE A 157 20.31 16.23 -32.33
N PHE A 158 21.45 16.34 -31.68
CA PHE A 158 22.33 17.50 -31.71
C PHE A 158 23.74 17.07 -32.08
N CYS A 159 24.48 17.93 -32.78
CA CYS A 159 25.89 17.71 -33.04
C CYS A 159 26.75 18.48 -32.04
N THR A 160 28.05 18.20 -32.01
CA THR A 160 28.99 18.82 -31.05
C THR A 160 28.96 20.34 -31.07
N ASN A 161 28.76 20.93 -32.24
CA ASN A 161 28.71 22.41 -32.39
C ASN A 161 27.46 23.08 -31.83
N ASN A 162 26.37 22.32 -31.62
CA ASN A 162 25.10 22.85 -31.11
C ASN A 162 24.57 22.10 -29.88
N ILE A 163 25.41 21.29 -29.24
CA ILE A 163 25.01 20.52 -28.04
C ILE A 163 24.47 21.40 -26.92
N CYS A 164 24.99 22.64 -26.79
CA CYS A 164 24.51 23.58 -25.78
C CYS A 164 23.03 23.98 -25.97
N ASP A 165 22.50 23.81 -27.17
CA ASP A 165 21.09 24.10 -27.44
C ASP A 165 20.14 23.12 -26.73
N ILE A 166 20.65 21.96 -26.29
CA ILE A 166 19.87 21.01 -25.46
C ILE A 166 19.34 21.68 -24.19
N ILE A 167 20.09 22.62 -23.61
CA ILE A 167 19.69 23.36 -22.39
C ILE A 167 18.37 24.10 -22.58
N ASN A 168 18.07 24.49 -23.80
CA ASN A 168 16.85 25.24 -24.12
C ASN A 168 15.61 24.36 -24.30
N LEU A 169 15.76 23.02 -24.26
CA LEU A 169 14.63 22.12 -24.35
C LEU A 169 13.78 22.20 -23.08
N THR A 170 12.49 22.10 -23.26
CA THR A 170 11.49 22.11 -22.20
C THR A 170 10.53 20.94 -22.38
N ALA A 171 9.67 20.69 -21.39
CA ALA A 171 8.61 19.70 -21.52
C ALA A 171 7.70 19.96 -22.72
N TYR A 172 7.51 21.23 -23.11
CA TYR A 172 6.69 21.63 -24.25
C TYR A 172 7.28 21.19 -25.62
N ASP A 173 8.56 20.89 -25.69
CA ASP A 173 9.20 20.34 -26.89
C ASP A 173 8.86 18.87 -27.13
N PHE A 174 8.51 18.14 -26.07
CA PHE A 174 8.22 16.71 -26.12
C PHE A 174 6.73 16.40 -26.05
N LEU A 175 5.96 17.22 -25.35
CA LEU A 175 4.54 17.00 -25.07
C LEU A 175 3.71 18.19 -25.56
N SER A 176 2.56 17.90 -26.15
CA SER A 176 1.59 18.93 -26.48
C SER A 176 1.02 19.58 -25.23
N GLU A 177 0.49 20.77 -25.35
CA GLU A 177 -0.16 21.49 -24.26
C GLU A 177 -1.31 20.67 -23.65
N GLN A 178 -2.07 19.97 -24.48
CA GLN A 178 -3.14 19.08 -24.04
C GLN A 178 -2.59 17.89 -23.23
N CYS A 179 -1.50 17.27 -23.69
CA CYS A 179 -0.85 16.19 -22.95
C CYS A 179 -0.31 16.66 -21.60
N LEU A 180 0.35 17.80 -21.55
CA LEU A 180 0.85 18.39 -20.31
C LEU A 180 -0.28 18.61 -19.31
N LYS A 181 -1.42 19.12 -19.76
CA LYS A 181 -2.61 19.32 -18.92
C LYS A 181 -3.17 18.00 -18.43
N CYS A 182 -3.32 17.01 -19.31
CA CYS A 182 -3.84 15.68 -18.95
C CYS A 182 -2.91 14.90 -18.01
N TYR A 183 -1.61 15.10 -18.13
CA TYR A 183 -0.62 14.42 -17.29
C TYR A 183 -0.31 15.16 -15.98
N GLY A 184 -1.01 16.25 -15.72
CA GLY A 184 -0.84 17.03 -14.51
C GLY A 184 0.39 17.92 -14.48
N LEU A 185 1.00 18.18 -15.65
CA LEU A 185 2.16 19.06 -15.80
C LEU A 185 1.72 20.48 -16.14
N LYS A 186 0.95 21.10 -15.25
CA LYS A 186 0.62 22.52 -15.32
C LYS A 186 1.83 23.38 -14.93
N GLU A 187 1.73 24.69 -15.12
CA GLU A 187 2.69 25.63 -14.55
C GLU A 187 2.90 25.29 -13.05
N ASP A 188 4.12 25.36 -12.57
CA ASP A 188 4.53 25.06 -11.20
C ASP A 188 4.47 23.58 -10.76
N THR A 189 4.28 22.64 -11.68
CA THR A 189 4.38 21.21 -11.35
C THR A 189 5.75 20.64 -11.72
N LEU A 190 6.07 19.51 -11.08
CA LEU A 190 7.35 18.82 -11.21
C LEU A 190 7.18 17.47 -11.89
N SER A 191 8.13 17.13 -12.76
CA SER A 191 8.36 15.78 -13.22
C SER A 191 9.45 15.12 -12.39
N LEU A 192 9.43 13.80 -12.34
CA LEU A 192 10.50 13.01 -11.76
C LEU A 192 11.24 12.28 -12.89
N PHE A 193 12.52 12.52 -13.03
CA PHE A 193 13.39 11.71 -13.88
C PHE A 193 14.08 10.68 -12.99
N VAL A 194 13.92 9.41 -13.29
CA VAL A 194 14.42 8.30 -12.49
C VAL A 194 15.37 7.43 -13.31
N ASP A 195 16.62 7.39 -12.91
CA ASP A 195 17.64 6.50 -13.50
C ASP A 195 17.77 5.24 -12.64
N LYS A 196 17.06 4.20 -13.03
CA LYS A 196 17.09 2.90 -12.35
C LYS A 196 18.41 2.13 -12.53
N THR A 197 19.21 2.47 -13.55
CA THR A 197 20.52 1.81 -13.79
C THR A 197 21.52 2.09 -12.69
N LYS A 198 21.30 3.12 -11.91
CA LYS A 198 22.10 3.53 -10.75
C LYS A 198 21.63 2.91 -9.44
N SER A 199 20.62 2.04 -9.45
CA SER A 199 20.21 1.32 -8.25
C SER A 199 21.25 0.29 -7.86
N ASN A 200 21.69 0.34 -6.59
CA ASN A 200 22.52 -0.70 -5.99
C ASN A 200 21.60 -1.84 -5.49
N ASP A 201 22.19 -3.00 -5.17
CA ASP A 201 21.47 -4.15 -4.60
C ASP A 201 20.66 -3.81 -3.33
N ASN A 202 20.92 -2.67 -2.71
CA ASN A 202 20.26 -2.19 -1.50
C ASN A 202 18.95 -1.38 -1.74
N ASN A 203 18.48 -1.30 -2.98
CA ASN A 203 17.23 -0.58 -3.31
C ASN A 203 17.18 0.91 -2.89
N ASN A 204 18.33 1.56 -2.80
CA ASN A 204 18.43 2.95 -2.36
C ASN A 204 17.97 3.93 -3.43
N VAL A 205 17.35 5.02 -2.97
CA VAL A 205 17.01 6.18 -3.79
C VAL A 205 18.03 7.30 -3.50
N PHE A 206 18.61 7.87 -4.54
CA PHE A 206 19.53 8.99 -4.44
C PHE A 206 18.94 10.24 -5.08
N ILE A 207 18.71 11.27 -4.30
CA ILE A 207 18.21 12.54 -4.83
C ILE A 207 19.39 13.31 -5.43
N LYS A 208 19.37 13.48 -6.74
CA LYS A 208 20.40 14.24 -7.48
C LYS A 208 20.05 15.70 -7.68
N LYS A 209 18.77 16.02 -7.75
CA LYS A 209 18.29 17.39 -7.91
C LYS A 209 16.98 17.59 -7.15
N LEU A 210 16.93 18.62 -6.31
CA LEU A 210 15.72 19.13 -5.69
C LEU A 210 15.26 20.43 -6.38
N PRO A 211 13.97 20.76 -6.32
CA PRO A 211 13.50 22.06 -6.80
C PRO A 211 14.06 23.18 -5.91
N ASP A 212 14.20 24.39 -6.47
CA ASP A 212 14.67 25.55 -5.72
C ASP A 212 13.72 25.88 -4.55
N ASN A 213 12.42 25.71 -4.76
CA ASN A 213 11.44 25.78 -3.70
C ASN A 213 11.02 24.36 -3.27
N ILE A 214 11.56 23.89 -2.16
CA ILE A 214 11.20 22.58 -1.59
C ILE A 214 9.94 22.64 -0.71
N LEU A 215 9.41 23.83 -0.43
CA LEU A 215 8.20 24.03 0.38
C LEU A 215 6.93 23.81 -0.45
N GLN A 216 6.84 22.63 -1.05
CA GLN A 216 5.74 22.21 -1.90
C GLN A 216 5.16 20.89 -1.41
N GLY A 217 3.84 20.78 -1.37
CA GLY A 217 3.16 19.56 -0.97
C GLY A 217 3.56 18.33 -1.79
N VAL A 218 3.83 18.50 -3.08
CA VAL A 218 4.28 17.41 -3.97
C VAL A 218 5.66 16.88 -3.60
N VAL A 219 6.54 17.70 -3.06
CA VAL A 219 7.87 17.29 -2.60
C VAL A 219 7.74 16.40 -1.36
N ILE A 220 6.93 16.81 -0.40
CA ILE A 220 6.62 16.00 0.79
C ILE A 220 5.89 14.73 0.40
N ASN A 221 4.91 14.81 -0.48
CA ASN A 221 4.18 13.64 -0.98
C ASN A 221 5.14 12.58 -1.54
N PHE A 222 6.06 12.99 -2.38
CA PHE A 222 7.07 12.09 -2.93
C PHE A 222 7.97 11.50 -1.83
N ALA A 223 8.44 12.33 -0.91
CA ALA A 223 9.26 11.87 0.21
C ALA A 223 8.54 10.85 1.09
N MET A 224 7.27 11.07 1.35
CA MET A 224 6.41 10.15 2.10
C MET A 224 6.21 8.82 1.36
N GLY A 225 5.92 8.88 0.08
CA GLY A 225 5.72 7.69 -0.76
C GLY A 225 6.99 6.85 -0.97
N ALA A 226 8.15 7.48 -0.99
CA ALA A 226 9.46 6.84 -1.19
C ALA A 226 10.25 6.58 0.11
N GLY A 227 9.78 7.03 1.27
CA GLY A 227 10.46 6.85 2.55
C GLY A 227 11.70 7.73 2.75
N LEU A 228 11.71 8.95 2.21
CA LEU A 228 12.87 9.84 2.18
C LEU A 228 12.83 10.87 3.31
N ARG A 229 13.13 10.46 4.53
CA ARG A 229 13.10 11.32 5.73
C ARG A 229 13.95 12.58 5.60
N GLU A 230 15.09 12.52 4.92
CA GLU A 230 16.02 13.67 4.80
C GLU A 230 15.39 14.85 4.03
N ILE A 231 14.50 14.57 3.08
CA ILE A 231 13.75 15.63 2.39
C ILE A 231 12.83 16.37 3.36
N ILE A 232 12.12 15.68 4.22
CA ILE A 232 11.22 16.28 5.21
C ILE A 232 12.00 17.13 6.19
N LYS A 233 13.18 16.68 6.63
CA LYS A 233 14.09 17.49 7.45
C LYS A 233 14.49 18.79 6.76
N LYS A 234 14.87 18.71 5.48
CA LYS A 234 15.21 19.90 4.70
C LYS A 234 14.05 20.87 4.57
N VAL A 235 12.84 20.37 4.46
CA VAL A 235 11.63 21.22 4.37
C VAL A 235 11.43 22.03 5.64
N TYR A 236 11.36 21.41 6.81
CA TYR A 236 11.10 22.16 8.03
C TYR A 236 12.33 22.94 8.55
N ASN A 237 13.52 22.65 8.06
CA ASN A 237 14.74 23.42 8.34
C ASN A 237 15.00 24.55 7.33
N ASP A 238 14.19 24.63 6.27
CA ASP A 238 14.28 25.75 5.31
C ASP A 238 13.92 27.07 6.01
N THR A 239 14.71 28.11 5.78
CA THR A 239 14.50 29.42 6.40
C THR A 239 13.15 30.04 6.08
N ARG A 240 12.56 29.70 4.95
CA ARG A 240 11.24 30.17 4.49
C ARG A 240 10.07 29.46 5.15
N PHE A 241 10.32 28.33 5.82
CA PHE A 241 9.27 27.52 6.46
C PHE A 241 8.46 28.31 7.49
N THR A 242 9.15 29.12 8.31
CA THR A 242 8.50 29.94 9.34
C THR A 242 7.69 31.11 8.78
N ASP A 243 7.93 31.50 7.54
CA ASP A 243 7.24 32.60 6.87
C ASP A 243 5.96 32.14 6.11
N LEU A 244 5.66 30.84 6.12
CA LEU A 244 4.44 30.31 5.48
C LEU A 244 3.18 30.82 6.19
N THR A 245 2.19 31.21 5.39
CA THR A 245 0.85 31.48 5.92
C THR A 245 0.18 30.21 6.43
N LYS A 246 -0.86 30.31 7.23
CA LYS A 246 -1.63 29.16 7.71
C LYS A 246 -2.17 28.31 6.54
N SER A 247 -2.68 28.94 5.50
CA SER A 247 -3.16 28.23 4.30
C SER A 247 -2.04 27.50 3.57
N GLN A 248 -0.89 28.13 3.40
CA GLN A 248 0.29 27.50 2.79
C GLN A 248 0.79 26.32 3.64
N MET A 249 0.85 26.48 4.96
CA MET A 249 1.27 25.43 5.87
C MET A 249 0.33 24.23 5.82
N LYS A 250 -0.98 24.47 5.78
CA LYS A 250 -1.99 23.42 5.65
C LYS A 250 -1.80 22.62 4.37
N ILE A 251 -1.65 23.30 3.23
CA ILE A 251 -1.42 22.65 1.92
C ILE A 251 -0.12 21.84 1.95
N LEU A 252 0.94 22.39 2.53
CA LEU A 252 2.23 21.72 2.67
C LEU A 252 2.09 20.42 3.49
N CYS A 253 1.42 20.48 4.64
CA CYS A 253 1.25 19.34 5.55
C CYS A 253 0.28 18.29 5.01
N GLU A 254 -0.77 18.69 4.29
CA GLU A 254 -1.65 17.75 3.57
C GLU A 254 -0.87 16.95 2.53
N SER A 255 0.16 17.57 1.95
CA SER A 255 1.09 16.95 1.00
C SER A 255 0.39 16.10 -0.08
N LYS A 256 -0.67 16.63 -0.65
CA LYS A 256 -1.42 15.95 -1.69
C LYS A 256 -0.70 16.01 -3.03
N ASN A 257 -0.72 14.88 -3.75
CA ASN A 257 -0.32 14.87 -5.15
C ASN A 257 -1.47 15.37 -6.05
N VAL A 258 -1.26 15.35 -7.35
CA VAL A 258 -2.27 15.83 -8.33
C VAL A 258 -3.54 14.97 -8.32
N ASN A 259 -3.44 13.72 -7.91
CA ASN A 259 -4.59 12.82 -7.71
C ASN A 259 -5.25 13.00 -6.34
N ASN A 260 -4.91 14.07 -5.62
CA ASN A 260 -5.38 14.35 -4.26
C ASN A 260 -5.09 13.25 -3.23
N VAL A 261 -4.06 12.44 -3.47
CA VAL A 261 -3.61 11.41 -2.53
C VAL A 261 -2.68 12.05 -1.50
N PRO A 262 -3.01 12.01 -0.20
CA PRO A 262 -2.14 12.60 0.82
C PRO A 262 -0.85 11.79 1.02
N GLY A 263 0.24 12.49 1.33
CA GLY A 263 1.53 11.84 1.55
C GLY A 263 1.53 10.83 2.69
N LEU A 264 0.85 11.13 3.79
CA LEU A 264 0.74 10.21 4.94
C LEU A 264 0.05 8.90 4.55
N LEU A 265 -0.95 8.93 3.68
CA LEU A 265 -1.57 7.72 3.13
C LEU A 265 -0.54 6.85 2.42
N LEU A 266 0.30 7.44 1.57
CA LEU A 266 1.34 6.72 0.84
C LEU A 266 2.39 6.10 1.78
N ALA A 267 2.82 6.84 2.80
CA ALA A 267 3.77 6.34 3.78
C ALA A 267 3.20 5.15 4.57
N LEU A 268 1.95 5.21 4.96
CA LEU A 268 1.25 4.12 5.66
C LEU A 268 1.01 2.92 4.74
N GLN A 269 0.59 3.16 3.52
CA GLN A 269 0.36 2.12 2.52
C GLN A 269 1.66 1.36 2.19
N ASN A 270 2.79 2.06 2.12
CA ASN A 270 4.09 1.51 1.76
C ASN A 270 4.94 1.09 2.97
N GLY A 271 4.50 1.36 4.19
CA GLY A 271 5.19 0.95 5.42
C GLY A 271 6.43 1.76 5.78
N HIS A 272 6.50 3.02 5.38
CA HIS A 272 7.66 3.89 5.64
C HIS A 272 7.56 4.57 7.01
N ASP A 273 7.91 3.84 8.07
CA ASP A 273 7.90 4.31 9.47
C ASP A 273 8.84 5.50 9.71
N ASN A 274 10.04 5.47 9.16
CA ASN A 274 11.04 6.53 9.33
C ASN A 274 10.54 7.90 8.86
N VAL A 275 9.85 7.93 7.73
CA VAL A 275 9.30 9.17 7.18
C VAL A 275 8.06 9.64 7.95
N ILE A 276 7.29 8.72 8.53
CA ILE A 276 6.15 9.07 9.41
C ILE A 276 6.68 9.74 10.68
N ASP A 277 7.76 9.24 11.27
CA ASP A 277 8.39 9.85 12.45
C ASP A 277 8.87 11.28 12.14
N GLU A 278 9.53 11.47 11.04
CA GLU A 278 10.03 12.79 10.61
C GLU A 278 8.88 13.75 10.25
N TYR A 279 7.83 13.24 9.65
CA TYR A 279 6.60 13.99 9.38
C TYR A 279 5.93 14.46 10.68
N GLY A 280 6.00 13.67 11.74
CA GLY A 280 5.56 14.07 13.07
C GLY A 280 6.27 15.32 13.57
N THR A 281 7.56 15.47 13.33
CA THR A 281 8.32 16.68 13.65
C THR A 281 7.84 17.88 12.84
N LEU A 282 7.59 17.70 11.56
CA LEU A 282 7.02 18.75 10.69
C LEU A 282 5.65 19.21 11.21
N ILE A 283 4.78 18.29 11.57
CA ILE A 283 3.43 18.57 12.10
C ILE A 283 3.51 19.38 13.39
N LYS A 284 4.41 19.03 14.31
CA LYS A 284 4.62 19.78 15.56
C LYS A 284 5.06 21.22 15.30
N LYS A 285 5.87 21.45 14.27
CA LYS A 285 6.35 22.79 13.88
C LYS A 285 5.32 23.59 13.08
N SER A 286 4.26 22.97 12.58
CA SER A 286 3.29 23.60 11.69
C SER A 286 2.32 24.55 12.37
N ASN A 287 2.09 24.40 13.68
CA ASN A 287 1.10 25.14 14.47
C ASN A 287 -0.33 25.11 13.88
N LEU A 288 -0.70 24.03 13.23
CA LEU A 288 -2.05 23.82 12.73
C LEU A 288 -3.04 23.59 13.89
N ASN A 289 -4.29 23.98 13.70
CA ASN A 289 -5.33 23.76 14.70
C ASN A 289 -5.74 22.28 14.77
N LYS A 290 -6.48 21.89 15.81
CA LYS A 290 -6.87 20.49 16.05
C LYS A 290 -7.75 19.91 14.96
N GLU A 291 -8.67 20.67 14.40
CA GLU A 291 -9.55 20.21 13.31
C GLU A 291 -8.72 19.90 12.05
N GLU A 292 -7.81 20.78 11.68
CA GLU A 292 -6.92 20.58 10.54
C GLU A 292 -6.01 19.35 10.78
N LEU A 293 -5.49 19.17 11.99
CA LEU A 293 -4.67 18.02 12.35
C LEU A 293 -5.44 16.70 12.28
N ILE A 294 -6.67 16.65 12.76
CA ILE A 294 -7.52 15.46 12.67
C ILE A 294 -7.77 15.10 11.20
N HIS A 295 -8.08 16.08 10.38
CA HIS A 295 -8.29 15.88 8.95
C HIS A 295 -7.03 15.33 8.25
N ILE A 296 -5.87 15.92 8.51
CA ILE A 296 -4.59 15.51 7.93
C ILE A 296 -4.20 14.11 8.42
N LEU A 297 -4.33 13.83 9.72
CA LEU A 297 -3.95 12.55 10.31
C LEU A 297 -4.87 11.41 9.90
N SER A 298 -6.12 11.68 9.52
CA SER A 298 -7.00 10.65 8.96
C SER A 298 -6.50 10.12 7.62
N ALA A 299 -5.76 10.93 6.86
CA ALA A 299 -5.06 10.54 5.63
C ALA A 299 -5.92 9.68 4.70
N ARG A 300 -7.13 10.15 4.37
CA ARG A 300 -8.10 9.39 3.59
C ARG A 300 -7.86 9.51 2.09
N THR A 301 -8.29 8.49 1.34
CA THR A 301 -8.39 8.53 -0.11
C THR A 301 -9.29 9.68 -0.58
N LEU A 302 -9.21 10.03 -1.87
CA LEU A 302 -9.96 11.15 -2.46
C LEU A 302 -11.47 11.05 -2.20
N ASP A 303 -12.03 9.85 -2.33
CA ASP A 303 -13.45 9.57 -2.05
C ASP A 303 -13.81 9.57 -0.56
N GLY A 304 -12.81 9.74 0.32
CA GLY A 304 -12.97 9.78 1.77
C GLY A 304 -13.26 8.42 2.42
N THR A 305 -13.20 7.31 1.66
CA THR A 305 -13.63 5.99 2.15
C THR A 305 -12.56 5.25 2.94
N ILE A 306 -11.29 5.35 2.56
CA ILE A 306 -10.22 4.53 3.13
C ILE A 306 -9.19 5.41 3.84
N PRO A 307 -9.03 5.28 5.17
CA PRO A 307 -7.97 5.99 5.89
C PRO A 307 -6.61 5.29 5.76
N GLY A 308 -5.53 6.06 5.91
CA GLY A 308 -4.17 5.54 5.80
C GLY A 308 -3.84 4.41 6.77
N LEU A 309 -4.31 4.49 8.01
CA LEU A 309 -4.10 3.43 9.01
C LEU A 309 -4.76 2.12 8.59
N TYR A 310 -5.92 2.16 7.94
CA TYR A 310 -6.55 0.97 7.37
C TYR A 310 -5.62 0.28 6.36
N GLN A 311 -4.97 1.06 5.48
CA GLN A 311 -4.02 0.54 4.51
C GLN A 311 -2.80 -0.11 5.17
N ALA A 312 -2.26 0.51 6.23
CA ALA A 312 -1.14 -0.06 6.97
C ALA A 312 -1.51 -1.39 7.65
N LEU A 313 -2.70 -1.48 8.23
CA LEU A 313 -3.23 -2.70 8.84
C LEU A 313 -3.51 -3.78 7.79
N GLN A 314 -4.10 -3.41 6.67
CA GLN A 314 -4.38 -4.32 5.56
C GLN A 314 -3.10 -4.91 4.95
N ASN A 315 -2.04 -4.13 4.88
CA ASN A 315 -0.76 -4.54 4.30
C ASN A 315 0.23 -5.11 5.33
N GLY A 316 -0.09 -5.08 6.62
CA GLY A 316 0.74 -5.66 7.67
C GLY A 316 1.97 -4.84 8.06
N HIS A 317 1.93 -3.52 7.89
CA HIS A 317 3.08 -2.64 8.18
C HIS A 317 3.16 -2.26 9.66
N ALA A 318 3.66 -3.16 10.50
CA ALA A 318 3.72 -3.01 11.96
C ALA A 318 4.48 -1.76 12.43
N GLN A 319 5.65 -1.48 11.86
CA GLN A 319 6.45 -0.32 12.26
C GLN A 319 5.78 1.00 11.87
N ALA A 320 5.16 1.06 10.69
CA ALA A 320 4.39 2.23 10.28
C ALA A 320 3.18 2.46 11.19
N ILE A 321 2.52 1.41 11.65
CA ILE A 321 1.41 1.49 12.62
C ILE A 321 1.92 2.09 13.94
N LYS A 322 3.06 1.66 14.45
CA LYS A 322 3.67 2.22 15.67
C LYS A 322 4.01 3.69 15.51
N SER A 323 4.67 4.07 14.43
CA SER A 323 5.05 5.46 14.16
C SER A 323 3.82 6.37 14.02
N TYR A 324 2.79 5.90 13.32
CA TYR A 324 1.52 6.61 13.20
C TYR A 324 0.82 6.76 14.57
N GLY A 325 0.79 5.68 15.34
CA GLY A 325 0.22 5.71 16.70
C GLY A 325 0.91 6.74 17.59
N ASN A 326 2.23 6.79 17.59
CA ASN A 326 2.99 7.79 18.32
C ASN A 326 2.65 9.21 17.85
N LEU A 327 2.57 9.44 16.55
CA LEU A 327 2.20 10.74 15.98
C LEU A 327 0.81 11.18 16.45
N VAL A 328 -0.19 10.29 16.38
CA VAL A 328 -1.56 10.59 16.80
C VAL A 328 -1.65 10.85 18.30
N LEU A 329 -1.02 10.00 19.12
CA LEU A 329 -1.04 10.13 20.58
C LEU A 329 -0.32 11.40 21.06
N ASP A 330 0.75 11.81 20.39
CA ASP A 330 1.48 13.03 20.71
C ASP A 330 0.72 14.31 20.30
N THR A 331 -0.20 14.19 19.35
CA THR A 331 -0.84 15.33 18.68
C THR A 331 -2.26 15.57 19.14
N ILE A 332 -3.02 14.52 19.42
CA ILE A 332 -4.46 14.56 19.68
C ILE A 332 -4.75 14.25 21.15
N ASP A 333 -5.50 15.13 21.82
CA ASP A 333 -5.78 15.06 23.27
C ASP A 333 -7.15 14.42 23.57
N LYS A 334 -8.18 14.68 22.73
CA LYS A 334 -9.53 14.24 22.99
C LYS A 334 -9.76 12.80 22.65
N ASN A 335 -10.33 12.01 23.56
CA ASN A 335 -10.61 10.60 23.38
C ASN A 335 -11.51 10.30 22.17
N ILE A 336 -12.51 11.14 21.90
CA ILE A 336 -13.39 10.97 20.74
C ILE A 336 -12.62 11.05 19.42
N ASP A 337 -11.64 11.95 19.33
CA ASP A 337 -10.82 12.12 18.13
C ASP A 337 -9.79 10.99 18.00
N LEU A 338 -9.21 10.53 19.13
CA LEU A 338 -8.32 9.36 19.17
C LEU A 338 -9.06 8.10 18.73
N GLU A 339 -10.25 7.84 19.23
CA GLU A 339 -11.09 6.71 18.84
C GLU A 339 -11.41 6.76 17.35
N TYR A 340 -11.77 7.93 16.83
CA TYR A 340 -12.03 8.14 15.40
C TYR A 340 -10.82 7.78 14.53
N LEU A 341 -9.64 8.31 14.86
CA LEU A 341 -8.43 8.09 14.08
C LEU A 341 -7.90 6.65 14.18
N LEU A 342 -7.90 6.08 15.40
CA LEU A 342 -7.36 4.76 15.66
C LEU A 342 -8.29 3.62 15.22
N SER A 343 -9.60 3.86 15.14
CA SER A 343 -10.56 2.87 14.59
C SER A 343 -10.32 2.59 13.11
N ALA A 344 -9.79 3.55 12.38
CA ALA A 344 -9.44 3.41 10.96
C ALA A 344 -10.60 2.82 10.12
N PHE A 345 -11.79 3.43 10.22
CA PHE A 345 -12.98 2.93 9.53
C PHE A 345 -12.90 3.15 8.01
N LYS A 346 -12.93 2.04 7.28
CA LYS A 346 -13.20 2.04 5.84
C LYS A 346 -14.70 2.07 5.63
N TYR A 347 -15.19 3.10 4.96
CA TYR A 347 -16.61 3.20 4.60
C TYR A 347 -16.91 2.46 3.31
N GLU A 348 -18.07 1.80 3.26
CA GLU A 348 -18.56 1.20 2.04
C GLU A 348 -19.04 2.27 1.06
N ALA A 349 -18.88 2.01 -0.24
CA ALA A 349 -19.30 2.93 -1.28
C ALA A 349 -20.79 3.33 -1.13
N HIS A 350 -21.05 4.62 -1.18
CA HIS A 350 -22.40 5.22 -1.08
C HIS A 350 -23.13 5.06 0.26
N SER A 351 -22.45 4.64 1.34
CA SER A 351 -23.08 4.51 2.65
C SER A 351 -22.13 4.89 3.79
N SER A 352 -22.34 6.06 4.39
CA SER A 352 -21.59 6.49 5.58
C SER A 352 -21.90 5.67 6.85
N ASN A 353 -22.96 4.85 6.81
CA ASN A 353 -23.39 4.04 7.95
C ASN A 353 -22.80 2.62 7.94
N LYS A 354 -22.16 2.20 6.85
CA LYS A 354 -21.54 0.90 6.73
C LYS A 354 -20.02 1.06 6.69
N TYR A 355 -19.36 0.54 7.71
CA TYR A 355 -17.90 0.66 7.83
C TYR A 355 -17.28 -0.60 8.39
N THR A 356 -16.00 -0.80 8.04
CA THR A 356 -15.17 -1.88 8.54
C THR A 356 -13.93 -1.28 9.19
N PRO A 357 -13.62 -1.62 10.46
CA PRO A 357 -12.42 -1.11 11.12
C PRO A 357 -11.14 -1.72 10.54
N GLY A 358 -10.04 -0.98 10.64
CA GLY A 358 -8.75 -1.42 10.10
C GLY A 358 -8.26 -2.73 10.71
N LEU A 359 -8.48 -2.96 12.00
CA LEU A 359 -8.09 -4.21 12.67
C LEU A 359 -8.74 -5.44 12.04
N PHE A 360 -9.97 -5.34 11.54
CA PHE A 360 -10.63 -6.42 10.83
C PHE A 360 -9.83 -6.88 9.61
N SER A 361 -9.29 -5.93 8.83
CA SER A 361 -8.47 -6.29 7.66
C SER A 361 -7.16 -6.98 8.03
N ALA A 362 -6.55 -6.62 9.16
CA ALA A 362 -5.36 -7.29 9.67
C ALA A 362 -5.64 -8.74 10.06
N PHE A 363 -6.78 -9.02 10.71
CA PHE A 363 -7.23 -10.39 10.98
C PHE A 363 -7.50 -11.16 9.68
N GLN A 364 -8.19 -10.55 8.74
CA GLN A 364 -8.53 -11.19 7.47
C GLN A 364 -7.28 -11.62 6.68
N ASN A 365 -6.23 -10.81 6.71
CA ASN A 365 -4.99 -11.03 5.97
C ASN A 365 -3.89 -11.73 6.78
N GLY A 366 -4.15 -12.08 8.04
CA GLY A 366 -3.21 -12.82 8.88
C GLY A 366 -1.96 -12.05 9.29
N HIS A 367 -2.09 -10.74 9.51
CA HIS A 367 -0.96 -9.89 9.88
C HIS A 367 -0.76 -9.80 11.40
N ALA A 368 -0.18 -10.84 11.98
CA ALA A 368 0.07 -10.96 13.43
C ALA A 368 0.88 -9.80 14.01
N ASP A 369 1.95 -9.40 13.36
CA ASP A 369 2.80 -8.30 13.83
C ASP A 369 2.08 -6.94 13.80
N ALA A 370 1.25 -6.72 12.79
CA ALA A 370 0.42 -5.52 12.68
C ALA A 370 -0.62 -5.46 13.82
N ILE A 371 -1.25 -6.58 14.14
CA ILE A 371 -2.19 -6.69 15.25
C ILE A 371 -1.50 -6.37 16.58
N LYS A 372 -0.33 -6.94 16.81
CA LYS A 372 0.47 -6.67 18.01
C LYS A 372 0.85 -5.19 18.12
N ALA A 373 1.30 -4.59 17.01
CA ALA A 373 1.65 -3.18 16.97
C ALA A 373 0.43 -2.28 17.26
N TYR A 374 -0.69 -2.59 16.66
CA TYR A 374 -1.95 -1.85 16.87
C TYR A 374 -2.42 -1.94 18.33
N CYS A 375 -2.41 -3.12 18.92
CA CYS A 375 -2.74 -3.30 20.33
C CYS A 375 -1.79 -2.55 21.25
N GLY A 376 -0.51 -2.49 20.91
CA GLY A 376 0.49 -1.67 21.63
C GLY A 376 0.14 -0.18 21.58
N VAL A 377 -0.31 0.32 20.45
CA VAL A 377 -0.79 1.71 20.31
C VAL A 377 -1.99 1.98 21.22
N LEU A 378 -2.98 1.08 21.22
CA LEU A 378 -4.14 1.18 22.11
C LEU A 378 -3.74 1.18 23.58
N GLY A 379 -2.76 0.35 23.96
CA GLY A 379 -2.24 0.29 25.33
C GLY A 379 -1.54 1.56 25.78
N ASN A 380 -0.92 2.30 24.86
CA ASN A 380 -0.28 3.58 25.14
C ASN A 380 -1.27 4.76 25.09
N SER A 381 -2.50 4.52 24.67
CA SER A 381 -3.54 5.55 24.64
C SER A 381 -4.21 5.73 26.01
N ASN A 382 -4.80 6.90 26.22
CA ASN A 382 -5.63 7.19 27.38
C ASN A 382 -7.11 6.86 27.13
N LEU A 383 -7.40 6.01 26.15
CA LEU A 383 -8.76 5.56 25.87
C LEU A 383 -9.31 4.73 27.03
N LYS A 384 -10.60 4.87 27.28
CA LYS A 384 -11.29 4.09 28.29
C LYS A 384 -11.30 2.60 27.91
N ARG A 385 -11.30 1.73 28.92
CA ARG A 385 -11.32 0.27 28.71
C ARG A 385 -12.46 -0.19 27.80
N GLY A 386 -13.66 0.35 27.98
CA GLY A 386 -14.80 0.01 27.14
C GLY A 386 -14.61 0.39 25.66
N GLU A 387 -13.95 1.52 25.41
CA GLU A 387 -13.60 1.94 24.04
C GLU A 387 -12.55 1.01 23.42
N ILE A 388 -11.52 0.65 24.17
CA ILE A 388 -10.49 -0.29 23.73
C ILE A 388 -11.11 -1.67 23.41
N ILE A 389 -11.97 -2.17 24.25
CA ILE A 389 -12.63 -3.48 24.04
C ILE A 389 -13.47 -3.46 22.77
N ARG A 390 -14.25 -2.42 22.54
CA ARG A 390 -15.03 -2.28 21.29
C ARG A 390 -14.13 -2.27 20.06
N MET A 391 -13.01 -1.59 20.12
CA MET A 391 -12.04 -1.55 19.03
C MET A 391 -11.40 -2.93 18.78
N LEU A 392 -11.12 -3.68 19.86
CA LEU A 392 -10.54 -5.03 19.78
C LEU A 392 -11.50 -6.08 19.21
N GLU A 393 -12.82 -5.90 19.36
CA GLU A 393 -13.80 -6.77 18.71
C GLU A 393 -13.70 -6.72 17.19
N ALA A 394 -13.28 -5.59 16.64
CA ALA A 394 -13.06 -5.36 15.21
C ALA A 394 -14.23 -5.86 14.36
N ARG A 395 -15.46 -5.48 14.70
CA ARG A 395 -16.67 -5.89 13.98
C ARG A 395 -16.82 -5.14 12.66
N ASN A 396 -17.00 -5.88 11.57
CA ASN A 396 -17.32 -5.28 10.28
C ASN A 396 -18.77 -4.76 10.23
N TYR A 397 -19.19 -4.23 9.09
CA TYR A 397 -20.52 -3.66 8.91
C TYR A 397 -21.67 -4.67 9.08
N ASP A 398 -21.41 -5.98 8.95
CA ASP A 398 -22.38 -7.07 9.21
C ASP A 398 -22.36 -7.54 10.67
N GLY A 399 -21.48 -6.98 11.49
CA GLY A 399 -21.30 -7.34 12.89
C GLY A 399 -20.40 -8.55 13.13
N ALA A 400 -19.71 -9.07 12.11
CA ALA A 400 -18.76 -10.16 12.27
C ALA A 400 -17.48 -9.68 12.93
N PRO A 401 -17.02 -10.29 14.03
CA PRO A 401 -15.76 -9.93 14.66
C PRO A 401 -14.55 -10.40 13.83
N GLY A 402 -13.49 -9.60 13.83
CA GLY A 402 -12.30 -9.89 13.04
C GLY A 402 -11.62 -11.21 13.36
N LEU A 403 -11.58 -11.59 14.65
CA LEU A 403 -10.97 -12.85 15.10
C LEU A 403 -11.63 -14.08 14.47
N LEU A 404 -12.91 -14.00 14.13
CA LEU A 404 -13.64 -15.07 13.44
C LEU A 404 -12.95 -15.51 12.14
N LEU A 405 -12.42 -14.55 11.39
CA LEU A 405 -11.69 -14.83 10.14
C LEU A 405 -10.36 -15.53 10.39
N ALA A 406 -9.66 -15.20 11.47
CA ALA A 406 -8.43 -15.90 11.85
C ALA A 406 -8.69 -17.38 12.15
N TYR A 407 -9.79 -17.70 12.82
CA TYR A 407 -10.23 -19.07 13.04
C TYR A 407 -10.58 -19.77 11.72
N GLN A 408 -11.34 -19.11 10.86
CA GLN A 408 -11.73 -19.65 9.57
C GLN A 408 -10.53 -19.92 8.66
N ASN A 409 -9.54 -19.04 8.69
CA ASN A 409 -8.33 -19.15 7.86
C ASN A 409 -7.27 -20.11 8.46
N GLY A 410 -7.45 -20.57 9.67
CA GLY A 410 -6.48 -21.46 10.34
C GLY A 410 -5.20 -20.77 10.80
N ASP A 411 -5.26 -19.47 11.07
CA ASP A 411 -4.08 -18.63 11.35
C ASP A 411 -3.74 -18.63 12.85
N ILE A 412 -2.98 -19.63 13.29
CA ILE A 412 -2.56 -19.78 14.69
C ILE A 412 -1.67 -18.62 15.17
N ASN A 413 -0.83 -18.07 14.31
CA ASN A 413 0.07 -16.96 14.69
C ASN A 413 -0.72 -15.70 15.02
N THR A 414 -1.72 -15.38 14.22
CA THR A 414 -2.62 -14.25 14.46
C THR A 414 -3.42 -14.42 15.74
N ILE A 415 -3.97 -15.60 15.99
CA ILE A 415 -4.75 -15.91 17.20
C ILE A 415 -3.85 -15.77 18.44
N GLN A 416 -2.67 -16.39 18.42
CA GLN A 416 -1.71 -16.32 19.52
C GLN A 416 -1.23 -14.89 19.79
N SER A 417 -0.90 -14.17 18.75
CA SER A 417 -0.45 -12.77 18.87
C SER A 417 -1.52 -11.85 19.44
N PHE A 418 -2.77 -12.06 19.05
CA PHE A 418 -3.90 -11.33 19.61
C PHE A 418 -4.12 -11.66 21.08
N PHE A 419 -4.10 -12.93 21.47
CA PHE A 419 -4.21 -13.34 22.86
C PHE A 419 -3.11 -12.73 23.72
N ASP A 420 -1.85 -12.80 23.28
CA ASP A 420 -0.72 -12.23 24.01
C ASP A 420 -0.87 -10.71 24.18
N SER A 421 -1.40 -10.03 23.17
CA SER A 421 -1.70 -8.61 23.21
C SER A 421 -2.80 -8.27 24.22
N LEU A 422 -3.85 -9.10 24.32
CA LEU A 422 -4.91 -8.92 25.31
C LEU A 422 -4.37 -9.07 26.75
N ILE A 423 -3.47 -10.01 26.98
CA ILE A 423 -2.78 -10.17 28.27
C ILE A 423 -1.92 -8.93 28.57
N MET A 424 -1.15 -8.44 27.61
CA MET A 424 -0.34 -7.23 27.78
C MET A 424 -1.17 -5.98 28.07
N LEU A 425 -2.37 -5.87 27.50
CA LEU A 425 -3.30 -4.77 27.75
C LEU A 425 -4.01 -4.89 29.10
N ASP A 426 -3.74 -5.94 29.87
CA ASP A 426 -4.39 -6.21 31.15
C ASP A 426 -5.92 -6.20 31.04
N ILE A 427 -6.42 -6.79 29.96
CA ILE A 427 -7.84 -7.01 29.74
C ILE A 427 -8.33 -8.09 30.73
N SER A 428 -9.50 -7.89 31.33
CA SER A 428 -10.04 -8.86 32.28
C SER A 428 -10.27 -10.22 31.65
N LYS A 429 -10.09 -11.27 32.44
CA LYS A 429 -10.30 -12.66 32.01
C LYS A 429 -11.65 -12.85 31.31
N ASP A 430 -12.73 -12.32 31.89
CA ASP A 430 -14.08 -12.47 31.35
C ASP A 430 -14.20 -11.86 29.93
N PHE A 431 -13.61 -10.68 29.71
CA PHE A 431 -13.59 -10.06 28.39
C PHE A 431 -12.70 -10.81 27.39
N ILE A 432 -11.56 -11.35 27.84
CA ILE A 432 -10.71 -12.18 26.96
C ILE A 432 -11.47 -13.43 26.53
N GLU A 433 -12.14 -14.10 27.45
CA GLU A 433 -12.97 -15.28 27.17
C GLU A 433 -14.08 -14.93 26.16
N GLU A 434 -14.73 -13.78 26.33
CA GLU A 434 -15.76 -13.29 25.41
C GLU A 434 -15.19 -13.00 24.01
N LEU A 435 -14.04 -12.31 23.92
CA LEU A 435 -13.37 -12.05 22.64
C LEU A 435 -12.94 -13.33 21.92
N LEU A 436 -12.40 -14.31 22.66
CA LEU A 436 -11.96 -15.59 22.11
C LEU A 436 -13.13 -16.44 21.59
N THR A 437 -14.32 -16.30 22.17
CA THR A 437 -15.52 -17.01 21.71
C THR A 437 -16.14 -16.41 20.44
N ALA A 438 -15.51 -15.48 19.80
CA ALA A 438 -15.92 -14.80 18.58
C ALA A 438 -17.11 -15.45 17.85
N LYS A 439 -18.25 -14.76 17.83
CA LYS A 439 -19.52 -15.31 17.32
C LYS A 439 -20.17 -14.35 16.33
N HIS A 440 -20.72 -14.89 15.26
CA HIS A 440 -21.53 -14.15 14.31
C HIS A 440 -22.65 -15.04 13.80
N TYR A 441 -23.90 -14.65 14.05
CA TYR A 441 -25.08 -15.48 13.84
C TYR A 441 -24.91 -16.85 14.55
N ASP A 442 -25.05 -17.93 13.82
CA ASP A 442 -24.91 -19.30 14.33
C ASP A 442 -23.47 -19.84 14.28
N PHE A 443 -22.53 -19.05 13.79
CA PHE A 443 -21.12 -19.47 13.65
C PHE A 443 -20.29 -18.96 14.82
N THR A 444 -19.51 -19.86 15.41
CA THR A 444 -18.43 -19.52 16.34
C THR A 444 -17.08 -19.75 15.67
N GLY A 445 -16.01 -19.11 16.19
CA GLY A 445 -14.66 -19.35 15.70
C GLY A 445 -14.28 -20.81 15.76
N LEU A 446 -14.61 -21.50 16.85
CA LEU A 446 -14.35 -22.93 17.01
C LEU A 446 -15.11 -23.77 15.99
N SER A 447 -16.38 -23.48 15.73
CA SER A 447 -17.16 -24.20 14.71
C SER A 447 -16.57 -24.06 13.32
N LEU A 448 -16.10 -22.85 12.95
CA LEU A 448 -15.43 -22.62 11.68
C LEU A 448 -14.09 -23.36 11.58
N ALA A 449 -13.29 -23.34 12.64
CA ALA A 449 -12.03 -24.07 12.67
C ALA A 449 -12.26 -25.59 12.48
N ILE A 450 -13.29 -26.15 13.09
CA ILE A 450 -13.63 -27.58 12.94
C ILE A 450 -14.12 -27.86 11.51
N SER A 451 -15.04 -27.05 10.97
CA SER A 451 -15.59 -27.25 9.63
C SER A 451 -14.53 -27.13 8.53
N HIS A 452 -13.54 -26.28 8.71
CA HIS A 452 -12.41 -26.11 7.79
C HIS A 452 -11.23 -27.06 8.10
N ARG A 453 -11.38 -27.98 9.05
CA ARG A 453 -10.36 -28.97 9.43
C ARG A 453 -9.04 -28.38 9.94
N HIS A 454 -9.12 -27.26 10.65
CA HIS A 454 -7.97 -26.59 11.26
C HIS A 454 -7.67 -27.16 12.66
N ASP A 455 -7.12 -28.37 12.73
CA ASP A 455 -6.81 -29.07 13.98
C ASP A 455 -5.86 -28.27 14.89
N HIS A 456 -4.86 -27.61 14.34
CA HIS A 456 -3.94 -26.78 15.12
C HIS A 456 -4.63 -25.58 15.78
N VAL A 457 -5.63 -25.01 15.14
CA VAL A 457 -6.43 -23.91 15.70
C VAL A 457 -7.29 -24.43 16.86
N VAL A 458 -7.93 -25.58 16.71
CA VAL A 458 -8.74 -26.20 17.77
C VAL A 458 -7.88 -26.52 18.99
N LYS A 459 -6.69 -27.08 18.77
CA LYS A 459 -5.73 -27.35 19.84
C LYS A 459 -5.29 -26.08 20.56
N LEU A 460 -4.95 -25.03 19.81
CA LEU A 460 -4.60 -23.73 20.36
C LEU A 460 -5.75 -23.13 21.19
N TYR A 461 -6.98 -23.23 20.68
CA TYR A 461 -8.18 -22.76 21.36
C TYR A 461 -8.29 -23.35 22.78
N GLY A 462 -8.17 -24.65 22.90
CA GLY A 462 -8.15 -25.32 24.20
C GLY A 462 -7.02 -24.84 25.11
N LYS A 463 -5.81 -24.67 24.56
CA LYS A 463 -4.66 -24.19 25.33
C LYS A 463 -4.86 -22.77 25.87
N LEU A 464 -5.46 -21.88 25.09
CA LEU A 464 -5.69 -20.48 25.48
C LEU A 464 -6.70 -20.41 26.63
N PHE A 465 -7.81 -21.14 26.56
CA PHE A 465 -8.78 -21.21 27.66
C PHE A 465 -8.21 -21.89 28.91
N LYS A 466 -7.29 -22.84 28.74
CA LYS A 466 -6.57 -23.43 29.86
C LYS A 466 -5.66 -22.42 30.56
N LYS A 467 -4.94 -21.59 29.80
CA LYS A 467 -4.13 -20.48 30.34
C LYS A 467 -4.95 -19.47 31.13
N LEU A 468 -6.19 -19.24 30.71
CA LEU A 468 -7.13 -18.34 31.39
C LEU A 468 -7.73 -18.97 32.64
N ASP A 469 -7.45 -20.27 32.91
CA ASP A 469 -8.09 -21.03 33.99
C ASP A 469 -9.62 -20.94 33.91
N THR A 470 -10.15 -21.10 32.71
CA THR A 470 -11.60 -21.11 32.47
C THR A 470 -12.24 -22.29 33.16
N SER A 471 -13.35 -22.06 33.88
CA SER A 471 -14.02 -23.12 34.62
C SER A 471 -14.58 -24.18 33.68
N PRO A 472 -14.60 -25.46 34.13
CA PRO A 472 -15.24 -26.54 33.37
C PRO A 472 -16.70 -26.26 32.99
N TYR A 473 -17.44 -25.61 33.87
CA TYR A 473 -18.82 -25.19 33.63
C TYR A 473 -18.92 -24.23 32.44
N LYS A 474 -18.12 -23.16 32.44
CA LYS A 474 -18.10 -22.17 31.37
C LYS A 474 -17.59 -22.77 30.05
N MET A 475 -16.58 -23.64 30.13
CA MET A 475 -16.05 -24.35 28.98
C MET A 475 -17.07 -25.30 28.34
N SER A 476 -17.90 -25.98 29.14
CA SER A 476 -19.00 -26.82 28.64
C SER A 476 -19.96 -26.02 27.74
N ILE A 477 -20.32 -24.79 28.15
CA ILE A 477 -21.20 -23.91 27.40
C ILE A 477 -20.52 -23.49 26.08
N ILE A 478 -19.26 -23.09 26.15
CA ILE A 478 -18.48 -22.69 24.98
C ILE A 478 -18.40 -23.80 23.94
N LEU A 479 -18.10 -25.02 24.40
CA LEU A 479 -18.01 -26.19 23.53
C LEU A 479 -19.36 -26.60 22.93
N ALA A 480 -20.45 -26.47 23.72
CA ALA A 480 -21.81 -26.72 23.23
C ALA A 480 -22.21 -25.74 22.12
N LEU A 481 -21.91 -24.45 22.31
CA LEU A 481 -22.22 -23.42 21.29
C LEU A 481 -21.50 -23.66 19.95
N ALA A 482 -20.34 -24.31 19.98
CA ALA A 482 -19.62 -24.66 18.75
C ALA A 482 -20.32 -25.74 17.92
N ILE A 483 -21.19 -26.53 18.54
CA ILE A 483 -21.91 -27.64 17.93
C ILE A 483 -23.32 -27.25 17.53
N ASP A 484 -23.97 -26.36 18.29
CA ASP A 484 -25.39 -25.97 18.14
C ASP A 484 -25.68 -25.07 16.94
N CYS A 485 -24.83 -25.10 15.95
CA CYS A 485 -25.03 -24.37 14.69
C CYS A 485 -26.05 -25.10 13.80
N GLU A 486 -27.26 -24.63 13.75
CA GLU A 486 -28.45 -25.30 13.19
C GLU A 486 -28.37 -25.76 11.74
N ARG A 487 -27.41 -25.36 10.92
CA ARG A 487 -27.53 -25.62 9.48
C ARG A 487 -26.45 -26.47 8.81
N ASN A 488 -25.19 -26.53 9.29
CA ASN A 488 -24.17 -27.25 8.53
C ASN A 488 -23.07 -27.97 9.34
N ASN A 489 -22.91 -27.68 10.63
CA ASN A 489 -21.74 -28.18 11.39
C ASN A 489 -22.05 -29.32 12.36
N ALA A 490 -23.29 -29.44 12.82
CA ALA A 490 -23.72 -30.60 13.61
C ALA A 490 -23.49 -31.89 12.84
N ASN A 491 -23.63 -31.90 11.54
CA ASN A 491 -23.40 -33.06 10.69
C ASN A 491 -21.91 -33.44 10.59
N ILE A 492 -20.97 -32.47 10.68
CA ILE A 492 -19.54 -32.76 10.55
C ILE A 492 -19.00 -33.47 11.81
N ILE A 493 -19.52 -33.10 12.97
CA ILE A 493 -19.13 -33.74 14.25
C ILE A 493 -19.87 -35.09 14.46
N ILE A 494 -21.01 -35.25 13.80
CA ILE A 494 -21.93 -36.40 13.99
C ILE A 494 -21.79 -37.44 12.87
N ASP A 495 -21.16 -37.11 11.74
CA ASP A 495 -21.04 -38.01 10.59
C ASP A 495 -19.94 -39.07 10.75
N SER A 496 -20.08 -40.17 10.02
CA SER A 496 -19.14 -41.31 10.05
C SER A 496 -17.70 -40.96 9.67
N GLU A 497 -17.48 -39.81 9.03
CA GLU A 497 -16.15 -39.28 8.70
C GLU A 497 -15.41 -38.61 9.87
N TYR A 498 -16.06 -38.41 11.02
CA TYR A 498 -15.43 -37.71 12.17
C TYR A 498 -14.16 -38.43 12.69
N LYS A 499 -14.10 -39.76 12.57
CA LYS A 499 -12.93 -40.55 12.97
C LYS A 499 -11.64 -40.18 12.22
N SER A 500 -11.77 -39.64 11.02
CA SER A 500 -10.65 -39.16 10.20
C SER A 500 -10.35 -37.67 10.36
N ASN A 501 -11.25 -36.90 10.98
CA ASN A 501 -11.08 -35.47 11.17
C ASN A 501 -10.26 -35.15 12.41
N LYS A 502 -9.02 -34.70 12.21
CA LYS A 502 -8.12 -34.31 13.29
C LYS A 502 -8.66 -33.18 14.17
N ALA A 503 -9.38 -32.22 13.58
CA ALA A 503 -9.97 -31.11 14.32
C ALA A 503 -11.02 -31.60 15.35
N VAL A 504 -11.81 -32.59 14.98
CA VAL A 504 -12.77 -33.22 15.90
C VAL A 504 -12.05 -33.97 17.02
N LYS A 505 -10.94 -34.64 16.72
CA LYS A 505 -10.10 -35.30 17.75
C LYS A 505 -9.57 -34.27 18.75
N GLU A 506 -9.10 -33.12 18.29
CA GLU A 506 -8.64 -32.05 19.17
C GLU A 506 -9.77 -31.45 20.01
N TYR A 507 -10.98 -31.35 19.46
CA TYR A 507 -12.17 -30.96 20.22
C TYR A 507 -12.44 -31.94 21.39
N VAL A 508 -12.35 -33.25 21.14
CA VAL A 508 -12.49 -34.30 22.17
C VAL A 508 -11.39 -34.19 23.22
N GLU A 509 -10.15 -33.92 22.81
CA GLU A 509 -9.04 -33.70 23.75
C GLU A 509 -9.31 -32.51 24.69
N ILE A 510 -9.96 -31.43 24.20
CA ILE A 510 -10.36 -30.32 25.07
C ILE A 510 -11.33 -30.77 26.16
N LEU A 511 -12.31 -31.63 25.85
CA LEU A 511 -13.22 -32.20 26.83
C LEU A 511 -12.44 -32.93 27.93
N LYS A 512 -11.46 -33.75 27.56
CA LYS A 512 -10.62 -34.50 28.50
C LYS A 512 -9.76 -33.59 29.38
N GLU A 513 -9.11 -32.58 28.77
CA GLU A 513 -8.25 -31.64 29.49
C GLU A 513 -9.00 -30.80 30.52
N PHE A 514 -10.27 -30.49 30.29
CA PHE A 514 -11.12 -29.77 31.23
C PHE A 514 -11.95 -30.66 32.15
N ASN A 515 -11.76 -31.98 32.07
CA ASN A 515 -12.55 -32.96 32.85
C ASN A 515 -14.07 -32.80 32.66
N ILE A 516 -14.48 -32.56 31.43
CA ILE A 516 -15.87 -32.36 31.04
C ILE A 516 -16.41 -33.69 30.50
N CYS A 517 -17.46 -34.22 31.09
CA CYS A 517 -18.16 -35.38 30.53
C CYS A 517 -19.09 -34.94 29.40
N PRO A 518 -19.24 -35.75 28.33
CA PRO A 518 -20.08 -35.41 27.19
C PRO A 518 -21.52 -35.02 27.55
N GLU A 519 -22.07 -35.62 28.59
CA GLU A 519 -23.43 -35.33 29.10
C GLU A 519 -23.59 -33.85 29.50
N LYS A 520 -22.55 -33.21 30.04
CA LYS A 520 -22.58 -31.81 30.43
C LYS A 520 -22.66 -30.89 29.20
N VAL A 521 -22.01 -31.23 28.12
CA VAL A 521 -22.14 -30.50 26.85
C VAL A 521 -23.54 -30.73 26.28
N ALA A 522 -24.03 -31.96 26.31
CA ALA A 522 -25.36 -32.30 25.79
C ALA A 522 -26.50 -31.57 26.50
N GLU A 523 -26.36 -31.22 27.79
CA GLU A 523 -27.35 -30.45 28.56
C GLU A 523 -27.64 -29.06 27.95
N TYR A 524 -26.66 -28.48 27.23
CA TYR A 524 -26.78 -27.14 26.59
C TYR A 524 -27.17 -27.22 25.12
N LEU A 525 -27.34 -28.42 24.55
CA LEU A 525 -27.75 -28.66 23.18
C LEU A 525 -29.27 -28.87 23.12
N SER A 526 -29.85 -28.70 21.93
CA SER A 526 -31.21 -29.15 21.68
C SER A 526 -31.34 -30.66 21.96
N GLU A 527 -32.52 -31.15 22.31
CA GLU A 527 -32.74 -32.56 22.60
C GLU A 527 -32.24 -33.49 21.47
N PHE A 528 -32.50 -33.11 20.24
CA PHE A 528 -32.04 -33.84 19.05
C PHE A 528 -30.51 -33.85 18.93
N SER A 529 -29.88 -32.65 18.98
CA SER A 529 -28.43 -32.51 18.88
C SER A 529 -27.70 -33.14 20.05
N GLY A 530 -28.25 -33.07 21.25
CA GLY A 530 -27.70 -33.70 22.46
C GLY A 530 -27.66 -35.21 22.37
N LYS A 531 -28.74 -35.86 21.90
CA LYS A 531 -28.80 -37.28 21.69
C LYS A 531 -27.79 -37.75 20.64
N HIS A 532 -27.74 -37.09 19.51
CA HIS A 532 -26.74 -37.40 18.48
C HIS A 532 -25.30 -37.23 18.98
N PHE A 533 -25.02 -36.16 19.72
CA PHE A 533 -23.71 -35.92 20.32
C PHE A 533 -23.30 -37.06 21.24
N LEU A 534 -24.20 -37.51 22.13
CA LEU A 534 -23.94 -38.62 23.05
C LEU A 534 -23.74 -39.95 22.32
N ASP A 535 -24.50 -40.23 21.26
CA ASP A 535 -24.34 -41.43 20.44
C ASP A 535 -22.96 -41.50 19.76
N VAL A 536 -22.35 -40.37 19.50
CA VAL A 536 -21.02 -40.28 18.88
C VAL A 536 -19.89 -40.41 19.93
N TYR A 537 -20.08 -39.84 21.15
CA TYR A 537 -19.01 -39.66 22.12
C TYR A 537 -19.07 -40.67 23.32
N ASN A 538 -20.09 -41.51 23.41
CA ASN A 538 -20.17 -42.67 24.29
C ASN A 538 -19.81 -43.96 23.55
#